data_614f58bff87fe6dd23e689277b18aeda
#
_entry.id   614f58bff87fe6dd23e689277b18aeda
#
_cell.length_a   1.000
_cell.length_b   1.000
_cell.length_c   1.000
_cell.angle_alpha   90.00
_cell.angle_beta   90.00
_cell.angle_gamma   90.00
#
_symmetry.space_group_name_H-M   'P 1'
#
loop_
_entity.id
_entity.type
_entity.pdbx_description
1 polymer ?
#
loop_
_entity_poly.entity_id
_entity_poly.type
_entity_poly.pdbx_seq_one_letter_code
_entity_poly.pdbx_strand_id
1 'polypeptide(L)'
;MGYSLGIDLGTTFTAAATATGDRTDTFSLGNHAATIPSVVFLRDDGDVIIGDVAQRRGQEQPDRIAREFKRRFGDATPIMLGHTPYSAERLMAAVLQLVSRQVSERNGGPPDAVAIAHPANWGPYKIELLHQAAQLAGLGGARFVSEPEAAAVHFAAGERVDEGDVVAVYDLGGGTFDAAVLRRVGDGFETLGEPQGIERLGGI
;
A
#
# COMPACT_ATOMS: atom_id res chain seq x y z
N MET A 1 -11.08 13.56 -18.73
CA MET A 1 -11.36 13.98 -17.34
C MET A 1 -10.23 13.45 -16.50
N GLY A 2 -9.67 14.28 -15.59
CA GLY A 2 -8.65 13.85 -14.66
C GLY A 2 -9.21 12.88 -13.61
N TYR A 3 -8.33 12.12 -13.00
CA TYR A 3 -8.69 11.18 -11.93
C TYR A 3 -7.62 11.17 -10.84
N SER A 4 -7.99 10.77 -9.64
CA SER A 4 -7.07 10.52 -8.54
C SER A 4 -6.87 9.02 -8.33
N LEU A 5 -5.70 8.61 -7.86
CA LEU A 5 -5.32 7.24 -7.58
C LEU A 5 -5.04 7.07 -6.08
N GLY A 6 -5.73 6.14 -5.45
CA GLY A 6 -5.41 5.64 -4.11
C GLY A 6 -4.70 4.28 -4.20
N ILE A 7 -3.63 4.09 -3.42
CA ILE A 7 -2.88 2.83 -3.35
C ILE A 7 -2.78 2.39 -1.89
N ASP A 8 -3.23 1.18 -1.62
CA ASP A 8 -2.96 0.45 -0.38
C ASP A 8 -1.99 -0.70 -0.67
N LEU A 9 -0.73 -0.52 -0.29
CA LEU A 9 0.28 -1.56 -0.38
C LEU A 9 0.37 -2.31 0.95
N GLY A 10 -0.47 -3.32 1.10
CA GLY A 10 -0.49 -4.18 2.29
C GLY A 10 0.68 -5.17 2.34
N THR A 11 0.87 -5.81 3.49
CA THR A 11 1.91 -6.83 3.70
C THR A 11 1.73 -8.04 2.78
N THR A 12 0.48 -8.44 2.54
CA THR A 12 0.11 -9.63 1.76
C THR A 12 -0.44 -9.28 0.39
N PHE A 13 -1.32 -8.29 0.32
CA PHE A 13 -1.98 -7.87 -0.92
C PHE A 13 -1.88 -6.37 -1.12
N THR A 14 -1.82 -5.96 -2.37
CA THR A 14 -1.88 -4.55 -2.78
C THR A 14 -3.20 -4.30 -3.48
N ALA A 15 -3.88 -3.22 -3.09
CA ALA A 15 -5.12 -2.72 -3.68
C ALA A 15 -4.92 -1.34 -4.29
N ALA A 16 -5.78 -0.98 -5.23
CA ALA A 16 -5.88 0.36 -5.78
C ALA A 16 -7.32 0.77 -6.02
N ALA A 17 -7.58 2.07 -5.95
CA ALA A 17 -8.85 2.67 -6.30
C ALA A 17 -8.63 3.95 -7.12
N THR A 18 -9.58 4.27 -7.98
CA THR A 18 -9.59 5.53 -8.74
C THR A 18 -10.82 6.36 -8.37
N ALA A 19 -10.63 7.68 -8.29
CA ALA A 19 -11.73 8.60 -8.05
C ALA A 19 -11.84 9.61 -9.19
N THR A 20 -13.07 9.84 -9.68
CA THR A 20 -13.39 10.83 -10.71
C THR A 20 -14.64 11.58 -10.27
N GLY A 21 -14.50 12.87 -9.95
CA GLY A 21 -15.55 13.61 -9.26
C GLY A 21 -15.87 12.96 -7.91
N ASP A 22 -17.15 12.73 -7.63
CA ASP A 22 -17.63 12.12 -6.38
C ASP A 22 -17.68 10.58 -6.43
N ARG A 23 -17.26 9.98 -7.54
CA ARG A 23 -17.29 8.53 -7.72
C ARG A 23 -15.93 7.92 -7.45
N THR A 24 -15.90 6.94 -6.56
CA THR A 24 -14.72 6.11 -6.28
C THR A 24 -14.99 4.66 -6.69
N ASP A 25 -14.11 4.09 -7.49
CA ASP A 25 -14.19 2.71 -7.95
C ASP A 25 -12.91 1.95 -7.57
N THR A 26 -13.07 0.74 -7.05
CA THR A 26 -11.94 -0.18 -6.86
C THR A 26 -11.36 -0.56 -8.22
N PHE A 27 -10.05 -0.42 -8.38
CA PHE A 27 -9.35 -0.79 -9.60
C PHE A 27 -8.90 -2.25 -9.55
N SER A 28 -9.30 -3.07 -10.53
CA SER A 28 -8.88 -4.47 -10.62
C SER A 28 -7.42 -4.57 -11.09
N LEU A 29 -6.51 -4.81 -10.16
CA LEU A 29 -5.08 -5.01 -10.43
C LEU A 29 -4.79 -6.40 -10.97
N GLY A 30 -5.45 -7.43 -10.45
CA GLY A 30 -5.31 -8.81 -10.91
C GLY A 30 -6.23 -9.14 -12.08
N ASN A 31 -5.97 -10.27 -12.75
CA ASN A 31 -6.78 -10.71 -13.88
C ASN A 31 -8.21 -11.11 -13.48
N HIS A 32 -8.42 -11.58 -12.26
CA HIS A 32 -9.68 -12.06 -11.70
C HIS A 32 -9.97 -11.56 -10.30
N ALA A 33 -9.13 -10.65 -9.77
CA ALA A 33 -9.23 -10.11 -8.42
C ALA A 33 -8.99 -8.60 -8.41
N ALA A 34 -9.58 -7.90 -7.45
CA ALA A 34 -9.34 -6.47 -7.23
C ALA A 34 -7.91 -6.20 -6.75
N THR A 35 -7.30 -7.15 -6.06
CA THR A 35 -5.96 -7.03 -5.49
C THR A 35 -4.95 -7.92 -6.20
N ILE A 36 -3.66 -7.62 -6.01
CA ILE A 36 -2.55 -8.50 -6.37
C ILE A 36 -1.74 -8.86 -5.13
N PRO A 37 -1.11 -10.05 -5.08
CA PRO A 37 -0.14 -10.36 -4.02
C PRO A 37 1.00 -9.34 -3.98
N SER A 38 1.35 -8.85 -2.78
CA SER A 38 2.51 -7.99 -2.54
C SER A 38 3.80 -8.83 -2.58
N VAL A 39 4.10 -9.38 -3.74
CA VAL A 39 5.17 -10.34 -3.97
C VAL A 39 6.01 -9.91 -5.16
N VAL A 40 7.33 -9.94 -5.01
CA VAL A 40 8.29 -9.59 -6.07
C VAL A 40 9.20 -10.78 -6.34
N PHE A 41 9.40 -11.11 -7.59
CA PHE A 41 10.30 -12.16 -8.06
C PHE A 41 11.34 -11.60 -9.02
N LEU A 42 12.62 -11.93 -8.79
CA LEU A 42 13.74 -11.51 -9.64
C LEU A 42 13.97 -12.53 -10.76
N ARG A 43 13.87 -12.09 -12.00
CA ARG A 43 14.18 -12.88 -13.21
C ARG A 43 15.68 -13.00 -13.45
N ASP A 44 16.05 -13.90 -14.36
CA ASP A 44 17.45 -14.12 -14.75
C ASP A 44 18.05 -12.93 -15.50
N ASP A 45 17.23 -12.16 -16.21
CA ASP A 45 17.62 -10.94 -16.92
C ASP A 45 17.78 -9.71 -15.99
N GLY A 46 17.52 -9.85 -14.69
CA GLY A 46 17.63 -8.78 -13.70
C GLY A 46 16.34 -7.95 -13.53
N ASP A 47 15.33 -8.19 -14.35
CA ASP A 47 14.02 -7.55 -14.20
C ASP A 47 13.21 -8.21 -13.09
N VAL A 48 12.26 -7.46 -12.54
CA VAL A 48 11.33 -7.98 -11.53
C VAL A 48 9.93 -8.16 -12.11
N ILE A 49 9.28 -9.23 -11.68
CA ILE A 49 7.84 -9.44 -11.87
C ILE A 49 7.13 -9.39 -10.52
N ILE A 50 5.85 -9.03 -10.52
CA ILE A 50 5.09 -8.73 -9.30
C ILE A 50 3.73 -9.43 -9.36
N GLY A 51 3.16 -9.72 -8.19
CA GLY A 51 1.81 -10.27 -8.06
C GLY A 51 1.73 -11.77 -8.34
N ASP A 52 0.63 -12.23 -8.94
CA ASP A 52 0.31 -13.66 -9.13
C ASP A 52 1.38 -14.43 -9.92
N VAL A 53 1.98 -13.78 -10.91
CA VAL A 53 3.05 -14.41 -11.72
C VAL A 53 4.30 -14.60 -10.88
N ALA A 54 4.67 -13.61 -10.07
CA ALA A 54 5.78 -13.70 -9.11
C ALA A 54 5.54 -14.83 -8.10
N GLN A 55 4.33 -14.91 -7.57
CA GLN A 55 3.96 -15.93 -6.58
C GLN A 55 4.10 -17.35 -7.14
N ARG A 56 3.63 -17.59 -8.38
CA ARG A 56 3.78 -18.88 -9.04
C ARG A 56 5.25 -19.26 -9.29
N ARG A 57 6.03 -18.32 -9.84
CA ARG A 57 7.46 -18.55 -10.09
C ARG A 57 8.28 -18.82 -8.83
N GLY A 58 7.93 -18.13 -7.74
CA GLY A 58 8.59 -18.32 -6.47
C GLY A 58 8.32 -19.68 -5.79
N GLN A 59 7.37 -20.49 -6.28
CA GLN A 59 7.22 -21.89 -5.84
C GLN A 59 8.35 -22.78 -6.40
N GLU A 60 8.81 -22.48 -7.62
CA GLU A 60 9.88 -23.20 -8.28
C GLU A 60 11.27 -22.68 -7.90
N GLN A 61 11.39 -21.37 -7.60
CA GLN A 61 12.65 -20.70 -7.27
C GLN A 61 12.47 -19.81 -6.02
N PRO A 62 12.43 -20.43 -4.82
CA PRO A 62 12.11 -19.73 -3.57
C PRO A 62 13.18 -18.75 -3.10
N ASP A 63 14.42 -18.89 -3.60
CA ASP A 63 15.53 -17.98 -3.31
C ASP A 63 15.43 -16.64 -4.07
N ARG A 64 14.55 -16.54 -5.08
CA ARG A 64 14.41 -15.37 -5.95
C ARG A 64 13.14 -14.56 -5.70
N ILE A 65 12.40 -14.85 -4.64
CA ILE A 65 11.13 -14.24 -4.31
C ILE A 65 11.21 -13.46 -2.99
N ALA A 66 10.66 -12.23 -2.98
CA ALA A 66 10.38 -11.47 -1.75
C ALA A 66 8.88 -11.49 -1.45
N ARG A 67 8.56 -11.89 -0.23
CA ARG A 67 7.22 -11.84 0.37
C ARG A 67 7.30 -11.01 1.64
N GLU A 68 6.17 -10.42 2.08
CA GLU A 68 6.06 -9.70 3.36
C GLU A 68 7.16 -8.64 3.59
N PHE A 69 7.74 -8.11 2.51
CA PHE A 69 8.85 -7.17 2.59
C PHE A 69 8.46 -5.83 3.26
N LYS A 70 7.15 -5.50 3.32
CA LYS A 70 6.65 -4.34 4.06
C LYS A 70 7.01 -4.40 5.55
N ARG A 71 7.07 -5.59 6.16
CA ARG A 71 7.52 -5.78 7.55
C ARG A 71 8.98 -5.40 7.76
N ARG A 72 9.78 -5.46 6.69
CA ARG A 72 11.20 -5.14 6.71
C ARG A 72 11.51 -3.71 6.26
N PHE A 73 10.46 -2.89 6.15
CA PHE A 73 10.60 -1.50 5.74
C PHE A 73 11.36 -0.68 6.79
N GLY A 74 12.49 -0.11 6.38
CA GLY A 74 13.43 0.59 7.27
C GLY A 74 14.53 -0.29 7.87
N ASP A 75 14.59 -1.60 7.54
CA ASP A 75 15.70 -2.46 7.96
C ASP A 75 16.97 -2.16 7.16
N ALA A 76 18.09 -2.05 7.87
CA ALA A 76 19.40 -1.91 7.23
C ALA A 76 19.88 -3.19 6.51
N THR A 77 19.36 -4.37 6.90
CA THR A 77 19.76 -5.65 6.30
C THR A 77 18.98 -5.86 5.01
N PRO A 78 19.64 -6.09 3.87
CA PRO A 78 18.97 -6.29 2.61
C PRO A 78 18.21 -7.62 2.54
N ILE A 79 17.21 -7.67 1.66
CA ILE A 79 16.51 -8.88 1.24
C ILE A 79 17.28 -9.46 0.05
N MET A 80 17.74 -10.69 0.15
CA MET A 80 18.46 -11.34 -0.93
C MET A 80 17.48 -12.00 -1.89
N LEU A 81 17.54 -11.64 -3.16
CA LEU A 81 16.84 -12.31 -4.26
C LEU A 81 17.90 -12.98 -5.15
N GLY A 82 18.07 -14.29 -5.00
CA GLY A 82 19.25 -14.99 -5.50
C GLY A 82 20.51 -14.41 -4.86
N HIS A 83 21.38 -13.84 -5.69
CA HIS A 83 22.63 -13.19 -5.22
C HIS A 83 22.54 -11.66 -5.19
N THR A 84 21.37 -11.07 -5.47
CA THR A 84 21.20 -9.63 -5.59
C THR A 84 20.52 -9.06 -4.33
N PRO A 85 21.15 -8.07 -3.65
CA PRO A 85 20.56 -7.43 -2.48
C PRO A 85 19.52 -6.38 -2.88
N TYR A 86 18.38 -6.39 -2.23
CA TYR A 86 17.31 -5.37 -2.36
C TYR A 86 16.96 -4.81 -0.99
N SER A 87 16.71 -3.50 -0.92
CA SER A 87 16.03 -2.91 0.24
C SER A 87 14.53 -3.10 0.12
N ALA A 88 13.81 -3.11 1.24
CA ALA A 88 12.36 -3.20 1.25
C ALA A 88 11.71 -2.01 0.52
N GLU A 89 12.31 -0.83 0.62
CA GLU A 89 11.88 0.40 -0.07
C GLU A 89 11.95 0.25 -1.59
N ARG A 90 13.02 -0.37 -2.11
CA ARG A 90 13.15 -0.63 -3.55
C ARG A 90 12.11 -1.62 -4.06
N LEU A 91 11.80 -2.65 -3.27
CA LEU A 91 10.73 -3.60 -3.60
C LEU A 91 9.35 -2.93 -3.56
N MET A 92 9.11 -2.07 -2.56
CA MET A 92 7.90 -1.26 -2.49
C MET A 92 7.77 -0.33 -3.69
N ALA A 93 8.84 0.37 -4.07
CA ALA A 93 8.85 1.23 -5.24
C ALA A 93 8.50 0.48 -6.52
N ALA A 94 8.99 -0.75 -6.71
CA ALA A 94 8.64 -1.58 -7.86
C ALA A 94 7.15 -1.92 -7.92
N VAL A 95 6.52 -2.23 -6.78
CA VAL A 95 5.08 -2.48 -6.70
C VAL A 95 4.28 -1.21 -7.00
N LEU A 96 4.64 -0.08 -6.39
CA LEU A 96 4.00 1.22 -6.64
C LEU A 96 4.08 1.62 -8.12
N GLN A 97 5.24 1.42 -8.75
CA GLN A 97 5.44 1.70 -10.17
C GLN A 97 4.56 0.81 -11.06
N LEU A 98 4.46 -0.49 -10.75
CA LEU A 98 3.56 -1.39 -11.47
C LEU A 98 2.11 -0.92 -11.39
N VAL A 99 1.62 -0.61 -10.19
CA VAL A 99 0.25 -0.15 -9.96
C VAL A 99 -0.02 1.13 -10.74
N SER A 100 0.84 2.14 -10.59
CA SER A 100 0.70 3.42 -11.29
C SER A 100 0.67 3.25 -12.81
N ARG A 101 1.55 2.40 -13.36
CA ARG A 101 1.58 2.10 -14.79
C ARG A 101 0.29 1.43 -15.26
N GLN A 102 -0.17 0.38 -14.59
CA GLN A 102 -1.40 -0.34 -14.98
C GLN A 102 -2.62 0.56 -14.93
N VAL A 103 -2.73 1.41 -13.90
CA VAL A 103 -3.83 2.36 -13.77
C VAL A 103 -3.77 3.41 -14.88
N SER A 104 -2.59 3.95 -15.16
CA SER A 104 -2.39 4.95 -16.22
C SER A 104 -2.71 4.40 -17.61
N GLU A 105 -2.29 3.16 -17.90
CA GLU A 105 -2.58 2.50 -19.18
C GLU A 105 -4.09 2.32 -19.42
N ARG A 106 -4.85 1.93 -18.38
CA ARG A 106 -6.30 1.73 -18.50
C ARG A 106 -7.10 3.03 -18.51
N ASN A 107 -6.59 4.09 -17.88
CA ASN A 107 -7.28 5.40 -17.84
C ASN A 107 -6.79 6.37 -18.93
N GLY A 108 -5.85 5.96 -19.79
CA GLY A 108 -5.38 6.75 -20.92
C GLY A 108 -4.41 7.89 -20.55
N GLY A 109 -3.80 7.84 -19.37
CA GLY A 109 -2.82 8.82 -18.89
C GLY A 109 -2.58 8.76 -17.39
N PRO A 110 -1.61 9.51 -16.86
CA PRO A 110 -1.28 9.51 -15.45
C PRO A 110 -2.42 10.14 -14.60
N PRO A 111 -2.52 9.78 -13.30
CA PRO A 111 -3.46 10.42 -12.38
C PRO A 111 -3.04 11.87 -12.08
N ASP A 112 -4.03 12.73 -11.82
CA ASP A 112 -3.79 14.13 -11.40
C ASP A 112 -3.27 14.21 -9.97
N ALA A 113 -3.68 13.25 -9.11
CA ALA A 113 -3.24 13.16 -7.73
C ALA A 113 -3.09 11.68 -7.32
N VAL A 114 -2.16 11.42 -6.40
CA VAL A 114 -1.94 10.08 -5.83
C VAL A 114 -1.97 10.15 -4.32
N ALA A 115 -2.64 9.20 -3.68
CA ALA A 115 -2.56 8.95 -2.25
C ALA A 115 -2.03 7.54 -2.00
N ILE A 116 -1.12 7.39 -1.03
CA ILE A 116 -0.54 6.10 -0.63
C ILE A 116 -0.81 5.89 0.85
N ALA A 117 -1.45 4.77 1.20
CA ALA A 117 -1.71 4.41 2.57
C ALA A 117 -0.45 3.83 3.26
N HIS A 118 -0.32 4.09 4.55
CA HIS A 118 0.76 3.56 5.39
C HIS A 118 0.27 3.22 6.79
N PRO A 119 0.92 2.29 7.53
CA PRO A 119 0.60 2.01 8.91
C PRO A 119 0.68 3.26 9.80
N ALA A 120 -0.29 3.45 10.69
CA ALA A 120 -0.35 4.63 11.55
C ALA A 120 0.81 4.73 12.56
N ASN A 121 1.43 3.60 12.90
CA ASN A 121 2.57 3.52 13.81
C ASN A 121 3.94 3.79 13.13
N TRP A 122 3.96 4.13 11.85
CA TRP A 122 5.20 4.51 11.17
C TRP A 122 5.65 5.90 11.62
N GLY A 123 6.80 5.96 12.28
CA GLY A 123 7.44 7.21 12.68
C GLY A 123 8.09 7.97 11.51
N PRO A 124 8.63 9.19 11.78
CA PRO A 124 9.19 10.07 10.74
C PRO A 124 10.23 9.42 9.84
N TYR A 125 11.05 8.52 10.38
CA TYR A 125 12.06 7.80 9.61
C TYR A 125 11.44 6.91 8.51
N LYS A 126 10.42 6.11 8.84
CA LYS A 126 9.74 5.26 7.85
C LYS A 126 8.93 6.08 6.85
N ILE A 127 8.37 7.20 7.28
CA ILE A 127 7.67 8.13 6.36
C ILE A 127 8.65 8.75 5.36
N GLU A 128 9.85 9.14 5.78
CA GLU A 128 10.88 9.63 4.86
C GLU A 128 11.30 8.56 3.84
N LEU A 129 11.46 7.31 4.27
CA LEU A 129 11.74 6.19 3.37
C LEU A 129 10.58 5.92 2.40
N LEU A 130 9.33 6.13 2.83
CA LEU A 130 8.16 6.02 1.96
C LEU A 130 8.16 7.12 0.88
N HIS A 131 8.57 8.35 1.24
CA HIS A 131 8.80 9.41 0.26
C HIS A 131 9.84 9.01 -0.79
N GLN A 132 10.96 8.42 -0.36
CA GLN A 132 12.00 7.95 -1.29
C GLN A 132 11.49 6.81 -2.19
N ALA A 133 10.74 5.86 -1.64
CA ALA A 133 10.13 4.78 -2.42
C ALA A 133 9.13 5.32 -3.45
N ALA A 134 8.30 6.30 -3.07
CA ALA A 134 7.38 6.96 -3.99
C ALA A 134 8.12 7.74 -5.10
N GLN A 135 9.20 8.44 -4.76
CA GLN A 135 10.05 9.12 -5.76
C GLN A 135 10.65 8.12 -6.76
N LEU A 136 11.19 6.99 -6.28
CA LEU A 136 11.72 5.91 -7.14
C LEU A 136 10.64 5.31 -8.06
N ALA A 137 9.40 5.30 -7.62
CA ALA A 137 8.25 4.85 -8.42
C ALA A 137 7.72 5.90 -9.41
N GLY A 138 8.29 7.13 -9.42
CA GLY A 138 7.78 8.24 -10.21
C GLY A 138 6.54 8.93 -9.61
N LEU A 139 6.27 8.72 -8.33
CA LEU A 139 5.12 9.23 -7.58
C LEU A 139 5.54 10.26 -6.51
N GLY A 140 6.58 11.05 -6.75
CA GLY A 140 7.16 11.98 -5.78
C GLY A 140 6.20 13.09 -5.27
N GLY A 141 5.07 13.30 -5.94
CA GLY A 141 4.00 14.21 -5.49
C GLY A 141 2.86 13.54 -4.72
N ALA A 142 3.02 12.26 -4.34
CA ALA A 142 1.97 11.54 -3.63
C ALA A 142 1.74 12.09 -2.22
N ARG A 143 0.45 12.15 -1.82
CA ARG A 143 0.04 12.37 -0.43
C ARG A 143 0.11 11.04 0.32
N PHE A 144 0.56 11.07 1.56
CA PHE A 144 0.52 9.91 2.45
C PHE A 144 -0.61 10.05 3.44
N VAL A 145 -1.32 8.96 3.69
CA VAL A 145 -2.46 8.88 4.60
C VAL A 145 -2.30 7.62 5.45
N SER A 146 -2.65 7.69 6.72
CA SER A 146 -2.60 6.48 7.55
C SER A 146 -3.72 5.51 7.16
N GLU A 147 -3.44 4.20 7.21
CA GLU A 147 -4.42 3.15 6.89
C GLU A 147 -5.73 3.31 7.68
N PRO A 148 -5.72 3.56 9.01
CA PRO A 148 -6.97 3.78 9.73
C PRO A 148 -7.69 5.09 9.34
N GLU A 149 -6.97 6.16 8.97
CA GLU A 149 -7.59 7.37 8.44
C GLU A 149 -8.29 7.09 7.11
N ALA A 150 -7.62 6.38 6.19
CA ALA A 150 -8.21 5.99 4.91
C ALA A 150 -9.46 5.13 5.09
N ALA A 151 -9.42 4.17 6.03
CA ALA A 151 -10.57 3.34 6.37
C ALA A 151 -11.74 4.15 6.96
N ALA A 152 -11.45 5.10 7.86
CA ALA A 152 -12.46 5.96 8.47
C ALA A 152 -13.11 6.90 7.43
N VAL A 153 -12.32 7.46 6.50
CA VAL A 153 -12.84 8.28 5.38
C VAL A 153 -13.76 7.44 4.48
N HIS A 154 -13.36 6.21 4.16
CA HIS A 154 -14.19 5.30 3.36
C HIS A 154 -15.51 4.96 4.07
N PHE A 155 -15.46 4.65 5.37
CA PHE A 155 -16.64 4.37 6.20
C PHE A 155 -17.60 5.57 6.21
N ALA A 156 -17.08 6.78 6.43
CA ALA A 156 -17.89 8.01 6.47
C ALA A 156 -18.50 8.40 5.11
N ALA A 157 -18.01 7.87 4.00
CA ALA A 157 -18.62 8.07 2.70
C ALA A 157 -19.93 7.27 2.51
N GLY A 158 -20.12 6.19 3.26
CA GLY A 158 -21.33 5.34 3.23
C GLY A 158 -22.23 5.49 4.46
N GLU A 159 -21.70 5.97 5.58
CA GLU A 159 -22.38 6.07 6.86
C GLU A 159 -22.34 7.51 7.39
N ARG A 160 -23.36 7.89 8.14
CA ARG A 160 -23.40 9.21 8.76
C ARG A 160 -22.41 9.25 9.93
N VAL A 161 -21.41 10.11 9.82
CA VAL A 161 -20.45 10.43 10.89
C VAL A 161 -20.46 11.95 11.04
N ASP A 162 -20.94 12.44 12.18
CA ASP A 162 -21.07 13.88 12.43
C ASP A 162 -19.72 14.45 12.94
N GLU A 163 -19.56 15.78 12.83
CA GLU A 163 -18.39 16.49 13.36
C GLU A 163 -18.17 16.19 14.85
N GLY A 164 -16.94 15.80 15.20
CA GLY A 164 -16.57 15.44 16.57
C GLY A 164 -16.84 13.99 16.96
N ASP A 165 -17.56 13.22 16.14
CA ASP A 165 -17.75 11.77 16.39
C ASP A 165 -16.42 11.03 16.44
N VAL A 166 -16.39 10.00 17.27
CA VAL A 166 -15.22 9.16 17.48
C VAL A 166 -15.44 7.77 16.87
N VAL A 167 -14.51 7.35 16.03
CA VAL A 167 -14.53 6.05 15.35
C VAL A 167 -13.32 5.24 15.80
N ALA A 168 -13.53 3.98 16.17
CA ALA A 168 -12.45 3.02 16.37
C ALA A 168 -12.28 2.16 15.12
N VAL A 169 -11.05 2.12 14.60
CA VAL A 169 -10.67 1.29 13.47
C VAL A 169 -9.84 0.13 13.97
N TYR A 170 -10.24 -1.09 13.60
CA TYR A 170 -9.52 -2.33 13.83
C TYR A 170 -9.16 -2.92 12.48
N ASP A 171 -7.88 -2.95 12.16
CA ASP A 171 -7.36 -3.54 10.92
C ASP A 171 -6.68 -4.87 11.23
N LEU A 172 -7.31 -5.97 10.82
CA LEU A 172 -6.74 -7.31 10.88
C LEU A 172 -6.29 -7.71 9.48
N GLY A 173 -5.04 -7.41 9.17
CA GLY A 173 -4.41 -7.76 7.92
C GLY A 173 -3.94 -9.21 7.83
N GLY A 174 -3.23 -9.55 6.74
CA GLY A 174 -2.65 -10.88 6.57
C GLY A 174 -1.50 -11.18 7.55
N GLY A 175 -0.90 -10.17 8.16
CA GLY A 175 0.25 -10.36 9.02
C GLY A 175 0.36 -9.41 10.21
N THR A 176 -0.48 -8.40 10.30
CA THR A 176 -0.51 -7.41 11.38
C THR A 176 -1.95 -7.21 11.85
N PHE A 177 -2.07 -6.80 13.09
CA PHE A 177 -3.29 -6.23 13.64
C PHE A 177 -2.99 -4.82 14.13
N ASP A 178 -3.74 -3.86 13.64
CA ASP A 178 -3.58 -2.46 13.99
C ASP A 178 -4.91 -1.91 14.54
N ALA A 179 -4.85 -1.08 15.58
CA ALA A 179 -6.00 -0.43 16.18
C ALA A 179 -5.72 1.06 16.37
N ALA A 180 -6.66 1.89 15.96
CA ALA A 180 -6.60 3.33 16.11
C ALA A 180 -7.96 3.91 16.48
N VAL A 181 -7.94 5.00 17.22
CA VAL A 181 -9.15 5.79 17.54
C VAL A 181 -9.00 7.13 16.83
N LEU A 182 -10.03 7.53 16.09
CA LEU A 182 -10.03 8.74 15.30
C LEU A 182 -11.27 9.58 15.61
N ARG A 183 -11.12 10.90 15.52
CA ARG A 183 -12.20 11.88 15.62
C ARG A 183 -12.47 12.51 14.28
N ARG A 184 -13.74 12.66 13.90
CA ARG A 184 -14.15 13.41 12.72
C ARG A 184 -13.83 14.90 12.90
N VAL A 185 -13.06 15.49 11.97
CA VAL A 185 -12.68 16.91 11.94
C VAL A 185 -12.79 17.40 10.50
N GLY A 186 -13.76 18.25 10.22
CA GLY A 186 -14.03 18.72 8.86
C GLY A 186 -14.27 17.57 7.88
N ASP A 187 -13.56 17.54 6.78
CA ASP A 187 -13.67 16.49 5.76
C ASP A 187 -12.75 15.29 6.02
N GLY A 188 -12.02 15.26 7.13
CA GLY A 188 -11.05 14.21 7.47
C GLY A 188 -11.22 13.65 8.87
N PHE A 189 -10.18 12.99 9.34
CA PHE A 189 -10.11 12.41 10.68
C PHE A 189 -8.78 12.74 11.35
N GLU A 190 -8.82 12.99 12.64
CA GLU A 190 -7.65 13.18 13.50
C GLU A 190 -7.48 11.95 14.39
N THR A 191 -6.26 11.38 14.43
CA THR A 191 -5.95 10.26 15.32
C THR A 191 -5.89 10.72 16.77
N LEU A 192 -6.61 10.03 17.66
CA LEU A 192 -6.61 10.28 19.09
C LEU A 192 -5.68 9.30 19.80
N GLY A 193 -4.69 9.84 20.52
CA GLY A 193 -3.69 9.03 21.22
C GLY A 193 -2.69 8.39 20.28
N GLU A 194 -2.11 7.27 20.71
CA GLU A 194 -1.11 6.52 19.94
C GLU A 194 -1.76 5.27 19.33
N PRO A 195 -1.71 5.09 17.99
CA PRO A 195 -2.13 3.85 17.36
C PRO A 195 -1.34 2.66 17.90
N GLN A 196 -2.02 1.54 18.11
CA GLN A 196 -1.42 0.31 18.60
C GLN A 196 -1.37 -0.71 17.47
N GLY A 197 -0.24 -1.41 17.34
CA GLY A 197 -0.07 -2.45 16.35
C GLY A 197 0.56 -3.70 16.97
N ILE A 198 0.11 -4.88 16.55
CA ILE A 198 0.70 -6.16 16.92
C ILE A 198 1.27 -6.78 15.66
N GLU A 199 2.60 -6.83 15.61
CA GLU A 199 3.30 -7.54 14.55
C GLU A 199 3.15 -9.05 14.75
N ARG A 200 2.96 -9.78 13.63
CA ARG A 200 2.76 -11.24 13.59
C ARG A 200 1.42 -11.72 14.20
N LEU A 201 0.42 -10.86 14.25
CA LEU A 201 -0.96 -11.24 14.48
C LEU A 201 -1.73 -10.95 13.19
N GLY A 202 -2.02 -11.95 12.40
CA GLY A 202 -2.72 -11.81 11.13
C GLY A 202 -3.29 -13.13 10.65
N GLY A 203 -3.99 -13.12 9.51
CA GLY A 203 -4.72 -14.25 8.94
C GLY A 203 -3.86 -15.28 8.18
N ILE A 204 -2.51 -15.19 8.23
CA ILE A 204 -1.60 -16.15 7.59
C ILE A 204 -0.80 -16.89 8.64
#